data_5fd6b5df7b107f1985221462b78e0250
#
_entry.id   5fd6b5df7b107f1985221462b78e0250
#
_cell.length_a   1.000
_cell.length_b   1.000
_cell.length_c   1.000
_cell.angle_alpha   90.00
_cell.angle_beta   90.00
_cell.angle_gamma   90.00
#
_symmetry.space_group_name_H-M   'P 1'
#
loop_
_entity.id
_entity.type
_entity.pdbx_description
1 polymer ?
#
loop_
_entity_poly.entity_id
_entity_poly.type
_entity_poly.pdbx_seq_one_letter_code
_entity_poly.pdbx_strand_id
1 'polypeptide(L)'
;DKSNIGDEKTVTFTDGSTVTSKDNGTVRKELSSQDLADSKMGTGVNIGNTLEAVQGISAKKSMAATDYATADPSWFVSAWGNVEITQEYLDALHSYGINTVRIPVAWTNGDNDDGSYTINAKMLDAVEKAVIYALNNGMYVIINDHWDNQWWGQFGACKRDENGKKVANEEVRAQAWVRYEKYWTQIAERFNKYSDHLIFEGANEELGDRLNDSIYSNGYSTTDKQGDVAIGGNLKT
;
A
#
# COMPACT_ATOMS: atom_id res chain seq x y z
N ASP A 1 22.89 9.54 2.22
CA ASP A 1 22.58 10.54 1.21
C ASP A 1 21.59 11.53 1.79
N LYS A 2 21.87 12.82 1.71
CA LYS A 2 21.01 13.90 2.22
C LYS A 2 20.61 14.86 1.11
N SER A 3 20.62 14.42 -0.14
CA SER A 3 20.29 15.24 -1.30
C SER A 3 18.82 15.74 -1.31
N ASN A 4 17.97 15.07 -0.55
CA ASN A 4 16.57 15.47 -0.37
C ASN A 4 16.37 16.52 0.76
N ILE A 5 17.38 16.82 1.55
CA ILE A 5 17.25 17.74 2.69
C ILE A 5 17.30 19.19 2.23
N GLY A 6 16.32 19.97 2.61
CA GLY A 6 16.16 21.39 2.34
C GLY A 6 15.56 22.14 3.50
N ASP A 7 14.93 23.27 3.22
CA ASP A 7 14.28 24.11 4.21
C ASP A 7 13.08 23.39 4.85
N GLU A 8 12.88 23.64 6.13
CA GLU A 8 11.76 23.09 6.88
C GLU A 8 10.41 23.68 6.38
N LYS A 9 9.45 22.80 6.17
CA LYS A 9 8.08 23.14 5.77
C LYS A 9 7.11 22.50 6.74
N THR A 10 6.07 23.21 7.12
CA THR A 10 4.98 22.64 7.93
C THR A 10 3.98 21.96 7.00
N VAL A 11 3.70 20.68 7.26
CA VAL A 11 2.63 19.92 6.62
C VAL A 11 1.49 19.78 7.61
N THR A 12 0.29 20.20 7.22
CA THR A 12 -0.93 20.12 8.04
C THR A 12 -1.81 18.99 7.55
N PHE A 13 -2.31 18.18 8.44
CA PHE A 13 -3.14 17.00 8.18
C PHE A 13 -4.61 17.28 8.43
N THR A 14 -5.48 16.34 8.03
CA THR A 14 -6.94 16.48 8.11
C THR A 14 -7.46 16.65 9.54
N ASP A 15 -6.76 16.09 10.52
CA ASP A 15 -7.08 16.23 11.95
C ASP A 15 -6.58 17.54 12.56
N GLY A 16 -5.95 18.40 11.77
CA GLY A 16 -5.34 19.66 12.21
C GLY A 16 -3.94 19.50 12.82
N SER A 17 -3.45 18.28 12.98
CA SER A 17 -2.06 18.06 13.41
C SER A 17 -1.06 18.51 12.35
N THR A 18 0.17 18.79 12.77
CA THR A 18 1.23 19.24 11.88
C THR A 18 2.48 18.41 12.08
N VAL A 19 3.23 18.25 10.99
CA VAL A 19 4.57 17.66 10.99
C VAL A 19 5.51 18.58 10.21
N THR A 20 6.72 18.76 10.69
CA THR A 20 7.76 19.44 9.94
C THR A 20 8.39 18.49 8.94
N SER A 21 8.42 18.87 7.67
CA SER A 21 9.09 18.16 6.59
C SER A 21 10.34 18.92 6.16
N LYS A 22 11.46 18.21 6.01
CA LYS A 22 12.73 18.73 5.48
C LYS A 22 12.96 18.33 4.03
N ASP A 23 12.04 17.56 3.45
CA ASP A 23 12.17 17.10 2.06
C ASP A 23 12.03 18.26 1.07
N ASN A 24 12.99 18.39 0.16
CA ASN A 24 13.05 19.49 -0.80
C ASN A 24 12.27 19.23 -2.11
N GLY A 25 11.74 18.00 -2.30
CA GLY A 25 10.98 17.62 -3.49
C GLY A 25 11.83 17.41 -4.76
N THR A 26 13.16 17.34 -4.64
CA THR A 26 14.02 17.19 -5.81
C THR A 26 13.96 15.78 -6.41
N VAL A 27 13.73 15.71 -7.72
CA VAL A 27 13.83 14.47 -8.50
C VAL A 27 15.02 14.58 -9.44
N ARG A 28 16.02 13.74 -9.24
CA ARG A 28 17.27 13.71 -10.01
C ARG A 28 17.08 12.84 -11.26
N LYS A 29 17.05 13.45 -12.42
CA LYS A 29 16.80 12.75 -13.68
C LYS A 29 17.97 11.88 -14.16
N GLU A 30 19.18 12.20 -13.71
CA GLU A 30 20.41 11.50 -14.04
C GLU A 30 20.66 10.27 -13.16
N LEU A 31 19.92 10.11 -12.08
CA LEU A 31 20.11 9.00 -11.15
C LEU A 31 19.45 7.73 -11.72
N SER A 32 20.27 6.72 -11.99
CA SER A 32 19.78 5.43 -12.44
C SER A 32 19.35 4.54 -11.29
N SER A 33 18.53 3.53 -11.58
CA SER A 33 18.15 2.49 -10.59
C SER A 33 19.38 1.73 -10.07
N GLN A 34 20.40 1.57 -10.92
CA GLN A 34 21.66 0.95 -10.52
C GLN A 34 22.42 1.80 -9.50
N ASP A 35 22.50 3.12 -9.72
CA ASP A 35 23.14 4.03 -8.77
C ASP A 35 22.41 4.06 -7.42
N LEU A 36 21.06 3.99 -7.45
CA LEU A 36 20.26 3.88 -6.22
C LEU A 36 20.63 2.62 -5.44
N ALA A 37 20.61 1.46 -6.09
CA ALA A 37 20.84 0.17 -5.45
C ALA A 37 22.28 0.04 -4.95
N ASP A 38 23.27 0.43 -5.76
CA ASP A 38 24.68 0.19 -5.48
C ASP A 38 25.29 1.17 -4.45
N SER A 39 24.80 2.42 -4.42
CA SER A 39 25.52 3.46 -3.67
C SER A 39 24.67 4.37 -2.80
N LYS A 40 23.33 4.31 -2.90
CA LYS A 40 22.45 5.27 -2.22
C LYS A 40 21.58 4.66 -1.15
N MET A 41 20.87 3.59 -1.46
CA MET A 41 19.87 3.00 -0.55
C MET A 41 20.50 2.34 0.68
N GLY A 42 21.69 1.79 0.56
CA GLY A 42 22.39 1.18 1.71
C GLY A 42 21.62 0.02 2.34
N THR A 43 21.76 -0.10 3.66
CA THR A 43 21.03 -1.13 4.43
C THR A 43 19.58 -0.70 4.64
N GLY A 44 18.63 -1.62 4.33
CA GLY A 44 17.21 -1.38 4.47
C GLY A 44 16.49 -2.40 5.35
N VAL A 45 15.36 -1.97 5.91
CA VAL A 45 14.45 -2.84 6.68
C VAL A 45 13.00 -2.57 6.30
N ASN A 46 12.14 -3.60 6.45
CA ASN A 46 10.70 -3.39 6.42
C ASN A 46 10.19 -2.91 7.78
N ILE A 47 9.32 -1.91 7.77
CA ILE A 47 8.49 -1.55 8.93
C ILE A 47 7.14 -2.27 8.74
N GLY A 48 7.18 -3.59 8.88
CA GLY A 48 6.03 -4.45 8.66
C GLY A 48 5.12 -4.60 9.87
N ASN A 49 3.95 -5.18 9.65
CA ASN A 49 2.89 -5.40 10.66
C ASN A 49 2.36 -4.11 11.28
N THR A 50 2.36 -3.04 10.51
CA THR A 50 1.87 -1.71 10.91
C THR A 50 0.76 -1.24 9.97
N LEU A 51 1.10 -0.50 8.92
CA LEU A 51 0.11 0.09 8.00
C LEU A 51 -0.50 -0.92 7.02
N GLU A 52 0.09 -2.10 6.85
CA GLU A 52 -0.50 -3.23 6.14
C GLU A 52 -1.28 -4.18 7.06
N ALA A 53 -1.20 -3.99 8.37
CA ALA A 53 -1.97 -4.79 9.30
C ALA A 53 -3.47 -4.56 9.11
N VAL A 54 -4.22 -5.65 9.04
CA VAL A 54 -5.66 -5.62 8.81
C VAL A 54 -6.40 -6.22 9.98
N GLN A 55 -7.53 -5.63 10.33
CA GLN A 55 -8.47 -6.26 11.23
C GLN A 55 -9.12 -7.47 10.53
N GLY A 56 -9.42 -8.52 11.28
CA GLY A 56 -10.07 -9.69 10.71
C GLY A 56 -11.36 -9.32 9.96
N ILE A 57 -11.66 -10.05 8.91
CA ILE A 57 -12.86 -9.84 8.05
C ILE A 57 -14.14 -9.71 8.89
N SER A 58 -14.25 -10.46 9.99
CA SER A 58 -15.40 -10.39 10.88
C SER A 58 -15.52 -9.04 11.58
N ALA A 59 -14.41 -8.44 12.01
CA ALA A 59 -14.42 -7.12 12.62
C ALA A 59 -14.77 -6.05 11.60
N LYS A 60 -14.24 -6.13 10.40
CA LYS A 60 -14.61 -5.23 9.28
C LYS A 60 -16.09 -5.31 8.94
N LYS A 61 -16.66 -6.52 8.86
CA LYS A 61 -18.09 -6.72 8.56
C LYS A 61 -19.04 -6.24 9.66
N SER A 62 -18.57 -6.15 10.91
CA SER A 62 -19.38 -5.66 12.02
C SER A 62 -19.39 -4.14 12.13
N MET A 63 -18.51 -3.45 11.43
CA MET A 63 -18.43 -2.00 11.41
C MET A 63 -19.27 -1.44 10.24
N ALA A 64 -20.02 -0.37 10.49
CA ALA A 64 -20.71 0.32 9.41
C ALA A 64 -19.69 0.90 8.41
N ALA A 65 -20.03 0.91 7.12
CA ALA A 65 -19.12 1.43 6.07
C ALA A 65 -18.65 2.87 6.35
N THR A 66 -19.54 3.72 6.85
CA THR A 66 -19.22 5.10 7.26
C THR A 66 -18.19 5.16 8.38
N ASP A 67 -18.30 4.26 9.36
CA ASP A 67 -17.37 4.21 10.49
C ASP A 67 -16.01 3.68 10.04
N TYR A 68 -16.01 2.72 9.12
CA TYR A 68 -14.78 2.18 8.54
C TYR A 68 -14.02 3.23 7.74
N ALA A 69 -14.70 3.98 6.89
CA ALA A 69 -14.09 5.04 6.09
C ALA A 69 -13.49 6.17 6.94
N THR A 70 -13.96 6.32 8.18
CA THR A 70 -13.49 7.35 9.11
C THR A 70 -12.66 6.79 10.27
N ALA A 71 -12.39 5.47 10.28
CA ALA A 71 -11.65 4.83 11.35
C ALA A 71 -10.24 5.44 11.49
N ASP A 72 -9.80 5.57 12.71
CA ASP A 72 -8.44 6.02 13.00
C ASP A 72 -7.44 4.92 12.60
N PRO A 73 -6.36 5.24 11.86
CA PRO A 73 -5.36 4.26 11.46
C PRO A 73 -4.71 3.48 12.60
N SER A 74 -4.65 4.04 13.81
CA SER A 74 -4.15 3.34 15.00
C SER A 74 -4.90 2.04 15.28
N TRP A 75 -6.18 1.96 14.87
CA TRP A 75 -6.98 0.75 14.99
C TRP A 75 -6.42 -0.40 14.12
N PHE A 76 -5.87 -0.09 12.95
CA PHE A 76 -5.23 -1.08 12.08
C PHE A 76 -3.82 -1.42 12.58
N VAL A 77 -3.03 -0.42 12.91
CA VAL A 77 -1.65 -0.58 13.39
C VAL A 77 -1.59 -1.53 14.58
N SER A 78 -2.52 -1.43 15.51
CA SER A 78 -2.58 -2.28 16.70
C SER A 78 -3.04 -3.73 16.40
N ALA A 79 -3.62 -3.99 15.24
CA ALA A 79 -4.25 -5.28 14.92
C ALA A 79 -3.31 -6.48 15.03
N TRP A 80 -2.03 -6.29 14.73
CA TRP A 80 -1.00 -7.32 14.78
C TRP A 80 0.05 -7.07 15.88
N GLY A 81 -0.29 -6.25 16.87
CA GLY A 81 0.52 -6.04 18.06
C GLY A 81 1.72 -5.13 17.87
N ASN A 82 1.72 -4.30 16.83
CA ASN A 82 2.78 -3.35 16.59
C ASN A 82 2.44 -1.95 17.11
N VAL A 83 3.40 -1.04 17.02
CA VAL A 83 3.30 0.35 17.48
C VAL A 83 3.27 1.31 16.29
N GLU A 84 2.79 2.52 16.53
CA GLU A 84 2.81 3.57 15.52
C GLU A 84 4.23 3.93 15.09
N ILE A 85 4.36 4.32 13.82
CA ILE A 85 5.60 4.85 13.27
C ILE A 85 5.71 6.31 13.70
N THR A 86 6.75 6.64 14.44
CA THR A 86 7.04 8.01 14.92
C THR A 86 8.36 8.54 14.38
N GLN A 87 8.59 9.85 14.52
CA GLN A 87 9.88 10.43 14.15
C GLN A 87 11.03 9.79 14.94
N GLU A 88 10.84 9.61 16.26
CA GLU A 88 11.85 9.02 17.14
C GLU A 88 12.19 7.58 16.74
N TYR A 89 11.17 6.82 16.27
CA TYR A 89 11.40 5.47 15.78
C TYR A 89 12.28 5.46 14.53
N LEU A 90 12.03 6.36 13.57
CA LEU A 90 12.84 6.49 12.36
C LEU A 90 14.24 7.05 12.67
N ASP A 91 14.34 7.99 13.61
CA ASP A 91 15.62 8.53 14.08
C ASP A 91 16.49 7.41 14.68
N ALA A 92 15.89 6.54 15.49
CA ALA A 92 16.57 5.39 16.07
C ALA A 92 17.07 4.42 14.99
N LEU A 93 16.22 4.03 14.04
CA LEU A 93 16.63 3.18 12.93
C LEU A 93 17.80 3.79 12.16
N HIS A 94 17.71 5.06 11.83
CA HIS A 94 18.79 5.76 11.12
C HIS A 94 20.10 5.80 11.92
N SER A 95 20.01 5.98 13.24
CA SER A 95 21.19 5.99 14.13
C SER A 95 21.92 4.64 14.16
N TYR A 96 21.22 3.54 13.87
CA TYR A 96 21.81 2.20 13.71
C TYR A 96 22.32 1.90 12.30
N GLY A 97 22.33 2.90 11.41
CA GLY A 97 22.86 2.76 10.05
C GLY A 97 21.86 2.26 9.02
N ILE A 98 20.55 2.25 9.35
CA ILE A 98 19.51 1.97 8.37
C ILE A 98 19.30 3.19 7.49
N ASN A 99 19.45 3.03 6.19
CA ASN A 99 19.34 4.11 5.20
C ASN A 99 18.06 4.00 4.34
N THR A 100 17.41 2.85 4.33
CA THR A 100 16.19 2.62 3.57
C THR A 100 15.15 1.95 4.45
N VAL A 101 13.93 2.42 4.38
CA VAL A 101 12.77 1.74 4.98
C VAL A 101 11.75 1.41 3.91
N ARG A 102 11.20 0.20 3.98
CA ARG A 102 10.01 -0.17 3.22
C ARG A 102 8.83 -0.17 4.16
N ILE A 103 7.81 0.58 3.83
CA ILE A 103 6.59 0.75 4.62
C ILE A 103 5.45 0.08 3.86
N PRO A 104 5.14 -1.18 4.17
CA PRO A 104 4.00 -1.87 3.59
C PRO A 104 2.69 -1.17 3.97
N VAL A 105 1.76 -1.08 3.01
CA VAL A 105 0.47 -0.41 3.21
C VAL A 105 -0.65 -1.24 2.61
N ALA A 106 -1.68 -1.56 3.41
CA ALA A 106 -2.94 -2.12 2.93
C ALA A 106 -3.95 -0.99 2.70
N TRP A 107 -4.03 -0.50 1.49
CA TRP A 107 -4.89 0.64 1.15
C TRP A 107 -6.37 0.36 1.35
N THR A 108 -6.77 -0.91 1.30
CA THR A 108 -8.14 -1.35 1.64
C THR A 108 -8.54 -0.94 3.07
N ASN A 109 -7.58 -0.72 3.97
CA ASN A 109 -7.88 -0.19 5.30
C ASN A 109 -8.51 1.20 5.25
N GLY A 110 -8.22 1.98 4.23
CA GLY A 110 -8.80 3.31 4.01
C GLY A 110 -9.99 3.34 3.05
N ASP A 111 -10.37 2.22 2.45
CA ASP A 111 -11.48 2.12 1.52
C ASP A 111 -12.76 1.69 2.25
N ASN A 112 -13.84 2.45 2.10
CA ASN A 112 -15.14 2.13 2.70
C ASN A 112 -15.90 1.00 1.99
N ASP A 113 -15.32 0.48 0.90
CA ASP A 113 -15.86 -0.64 0.11
C ASP A 113 -17.26 -0.34 -0.50
N ASP A 114 -17.49 0.91 -0.88
CA ASP A 114 -18.71 1.37 -1.53
C ASP A 114 -18.65 1.39 -3.07
N GLY A 115 -17.54 0.89 -3.62
CA GLY A 115 -17.28 0.87 -5.05
C GLY A 115 -16.68 2.15 -5.62
N SER A 116 -16.51 3.19 -4.81
CA SER A 116 -15.82 4.42 -5.22
C SER A 116 -14.31 4.24 -5.31
N TYR A 117 -13.77 3.30 -4.54
CA TYR A 117 -12.34 3.07 -4.34
C TYR A 117 -11.59 4.31 -3.84
N THR A 118 -12.29 5.11 -3.04
CA THR A 118 -11.71 6.29 -2.42
C THR A 118 -10.98 5.90 -1.15
N ILE A 119 -9.71 6.27 -1.05
CA ILE A 119 -8.91 6.12 0.16
C ILE A 119 -9.21 7.30 1.07
N ASN A 120 -9.61 7.04 2.31
CA ASN A 120 -9.92 8.12 3.25
C ASN A 120 -8.66 8.93 3.61
N ALA A 121 -8.89 10.20 3.93
CA ALA A 121 -7.81 11.14 4.19
C ALA A 121 -6.95 10.74 5.39
N LYS A 122 -7.52 10.14 6.45
CA LYS A 122 -6.76 9.70 7.63
C LYS A 122 -5.74 8.62 7.31
N MET A 123 -6.09 7.69 6.41
CA MET A 123 -5.15 6.66 5.96
C MET A 123 -4.01 7.27 5.16
N LEU A 124 -4.31 8.16 4.23
CA LEU A 124 -3.30 8.91 3.48
C LEU A 124 -2.40 9.73 4.42
N ASP A 125 -2.98 10.39 5.41
CA ASP A 125 -2.25 11.17 6.43
C ASP A 125 -1.30 10.30 7.24
N ALA A 126 -1.73 9.12 7.68
CA ALA A 126 -0.90 8.19 8.44
C ALA A 126 0.32 7.72 7.64
N VAL A 127 0.12 7.35 6.38
CA VAL A 127 1.22 6.97 5.49
C VAL A 127 2.14 8.14 5.24
N GLU A 128 1.61 9.33 4.98
CA GLU A 128 2.41 10.53 4.72
C GLU A 128 3.25 10.95 5.91
N LYS A 129 2.72 10.87 7.14
CA LYS A 129 3.50 11.11 8.36
C LYS A 129 4.72 10.18 8.42
N ALA A 130 4.51 8.88 8.21
CA ALA A 130 5.60 7.90 8.22
C ALA A 130 6.65 8.17 7.13
N VAL A 131 6.22 8.54 5.94
CA VAL A 131 7.10 8.95 4.83
C VAL A 131 7.93 10.18 5.23
N ILE A 132 7.31 11.22 5.75
CA ILE A 132 8.01 12.45 6.17
C ILE A 132 9.07 12.14 7.24
N TYR A 133 8.73 11.32 8.24
CA TYR A 133 9.67 10.98 9.32
C TYR A 133 10.94 10.31 8.80
N ALA A 134 10.82 9.42 7.81
CA ALA A 134 11.98 8.81 7.18
C ALA A 134 12.76 9.79 6.31
N LEU A 135 12.06 10.57 5.47
CA LEU A 135 12.67 11.57 4.59
C LEU A 135 13.43 12.65 5.39
N ASN A 136 12.96 13.02 6.57
CA ASN A 136 13.65 13.98 7.46
C ASN A 136 15.05 13.53 7.88
N ASN A 137 15.30 12.23 7.87
CA ASN A 137 16.61 11.65 8.12
C ASN A 137 17.46 11.47 6.86
N GLY A 138 16.94 11.82 5.69
CA GLY A 138 17.59 11.54 4.40
C GLY A 138 17.52 10.08 3.98
N MET A 139 16.65 9.30 4.61
CA MET A 139 16.42 7.89 4.25
C MET A 139 15.69 7.78 2.93
N TYR A 140 15.87 6.66 2.24
CA TYR A 140 15.00 6.22 1.16
C TYR A 140 13.79 5.51 1.73
N VAL A 141 12.64 5.74 1.11
CA VAL A 141 11.37 5.20 1.56
C VAL A 141 10.69 4.49 0.39
N ILE A 142 10.28 3.25 0.61
CA ILE A 142 9.47 2.50 -0.35
C ILE A 142 8.09 2.34 0.26
N ILE A 143 7.06 2.81 -0.43
CA ILE A 143 5.67 2.51 -0.10
C ILE A 143 5.05 1.65 -1.19
N ASN A 144 4.15 0.73 -0.81
CA ASN A 144 3.59 -0.23 -1.75
C ASN A 144 2.09 -0.46 -1.55
N ASP A 145 1.54 -1.36 -2.34
CA ASP A 145 0.27 -2.04 -2.07
C ASP A 145 0.57 -3.43 -1.51
N HIS A 146 0.11 -3.70 -0.29
CA HIS A 146 0.50 -4.87 0.48
C HIS A 146 -0.67 -5.44 1.27
N TRP A 147 -0.81 -6.76 1.26
CA TRP A 147 -1.83 -7.47 2.04
C TRP A 147 -3.28 -7.10 1.67
N ASP A 148 -3.50 -6.62 0.48
CA ASP A 148 -4.82 -6.29 -0.08
C ASP A 148 -5.53 -7.52 -0.67
N ASN A 149 -5.34 -8.69 -0.09
CA ASN A 149 -5.80 -9.98 -0.57
C ASN A 149 -7.31 -10.06 -0.81
N GLN A 150 -8.09 -9.19 -0.19
CA GLN A 150 -9.55 -9.21 -0.30
C GLN A 150 -10.04 -8.90 -1.71
N TRP A 151 -9.31 -8.07 -2.45
CA TRP A 151 -9.70 -7.71 -3.81
C TRP A 151 -8.68 -8.14 -4.86
N TRP A 152 -7.44 -8.34 -4.47
CA TRP A 152 -6.36 -8.68 -5.40
C TRP A 152 -6.62 -9.96 -6.19
N GLY A 153 -7.26 -10.95 -5.55
CA GLY A 153 -7.71 -12.16 -6.21
C GLY A 153 -8.68 -11.94 -7.37
N GLN A 154 -9.34 -10.78 -7.44
CA GLN A 154 -10.25 -10.44 -8.54
C GLN A 154 -9.55 -10.38 -9.91
N PHE A 155 -8.24 -10.13 -9.96
CA PHE A 155 -7.47 -10.21 -11.19
C PHE A 155 -7.51 -11.61 -11.84
N GLY A 156 -7.68 -12.67 -11.05
CA GLY A 156 -7.85 -14.04 -11.51
C GLY A 156 -9.30 -14.54 -11.53
N ALA A 157 -10.29 -13.67 -11.36
CA ALA A 157 -11.68 -14.07 -11.19
C ALA A 157 -12.22 -14.92 -12.33
N CYS A 158 -12.96 -15.97 -11.96
CA CYS A 158 -13.60 -16.91 -12.87
C CYS A 158 -15.08 -16.99 -12.61
N LYS A 159 -15.83 -17.47 -13.63
CA LYS A 159 -17.23 -17.84 -13.52
C LYS A 159 -17.49 -19.13 -14.31
N ARG A 160 -18.63 -19.75 -14.12
CA ARG A 160 -19.06 -20.86 -14.96
C ARG A 160 -19.96 -20.34 -16.10
N ASP A 161 -19.71 -20.84 -17.29
CA ASP A 161 -20.59 -20.61 -18.45
C ASP A 161 -21.86 -21.46 -18.37
N GLU A 162 -22.72 -21.36 -19.38
CA GLU A 162 -23.99 -22.11 -19.51
C GLU A 162 -23.80 -23.63 -19.53
N ASN A 163 -22.62 -24.11 -19.90
CA ASN A 163 -22.25 -25.52 -19.95
C ASN A 163 -21.54 -25.98 -18.66
N GLY A 164 -21.45 -25.12 -17.64
CA GLY A 164 -20.75 -25.39 -16.39
C GLY A 164 -19.21 -25.34 -16.49
N LYS A 165 -18.67 -24.94 -17.65
CA LYS A 165 -17.23 -24.80 -17.86
C LYS A 165 -16.74 -23.53 -17.18
N LYS A 166 -15.57 -23.62 -16.52
CA LYS A 166 -14.91 -22.48 -15.91
C LYS A 166 -14.32 -21.57 -16.99
N VAL A 167 -14.68 -20.31 -16.95
CA VAL A 167 -14.22 -19.25 -17.86
C VAL A 167 -13.83 -18.01 -17.07
N ALA A 168 -13.02 -17.13 -17.66
CA ALA A 168 -12.66 -15.85 -17.03
C ALA A 168 -13.92 -15.00 -16.76
N ASN A 169 -13.97 -14.34 -15.63
CA ASN A 169 -14.95 -13.31 -15.35
C ASN A 169 -14.37 -11.94 -15.69
N GLU A 170 -14.46 -11.57 -16.96
CA GLU A 170 -13.83 -10.36 -17.47
C GLU A 170 -14.37 -9.08 -16.81
N GLU A 171 -15.62 -9.07 -16.38
CA GLU A 171 -16.20 -7.93 -15.66
C GLU A 171 -15.51 -7.71 -14.32
N VAL A 172 -15.38 -8.76 -13.51
CA VAL A 172 -14.71 -8.68 -12.21
C VAL A 172 -13.21 -8.34 -12.37
N ARG A 173 -12.55 -8.94 -13.38
CA ARG A 173 -11.14 -8.61 -13.69
C ARG A 173 -10.96 -7.16 -14.08
N ALA A 174 -11.85 -6.63 -14.90
CA ALA A 174 -11.83 -5.21 -15.28
C ALA A 174 -12.03 -4.30 -14.07
N GLN A 175 -12.89 -4.66 -13.12
CA GLN A 175 -13.08 -3.90 -11.89
C GLN A 175 -11.82 -3.90 -11.01
N ALA A 176 -11.05 -4.98 -10.96
CA ALA A 176 -9.77 -5.01 -10.26
C ALA A 176 -8.78 -3.97 -10.83
N TRP A 177 -8.72 -3.86 -12.14
CA TRP A 177 -7.89 -2.83 -12.80
C TRP A 177 -8.36 -1.41 -12.48
N VAL A 178 -9.68 -1.16 -12.49
CA VAL A 178 -10.25 0.14 -12.12
C VAL A 178 -9.87 0.51 -10.69
N ARG A 179 -9.95 -0.46 -9.75
CA ARG A 179 -9.58 -0.25 -8.35
C ARG A 179 -8.10 0.06 -8.20
N TYR A 180 -7.24 -0.71 -8.84
CA TYR A 180 -5.80 -0.53 -8.83
C TYR A 180 -5.40 0.85 -9.36
N GLU A 181 -5.94 1.25 -10.50
CA GLU A 181 -5.70 2.55 -11.10
C GLU A 181 -6.14 3.70 -10.18
N LYS A 182 -7.34 3.58 -9.59
CA LYS A 182 -7.85 4.59 -8.67
C LYS A 182 -7.02 4.72 -7.40
N TYR A 183 -6.56 3.62 -6.83
CA TYR A 183 -5.67 3.68 -5.67
C TYR A 183 -4.37 4.39 -6.02
N TRP A 184 -3.68 3.93 -7.06
CA TRP A 184 -2.40 4.50 -7.44
C TRP A 184 -2.49 5.94 -7.94
N THR A 185 -3.61 6.35 -8.53
CA THR A 185 -3.85 7.77 -8.88
C THR A 185 -3.88 8.62 -7.61
N GLN A 186 -4.64 8.24 -6.59
CA GLN A 186 -4.73 8.96 -5.33
C GLN A 186 -3.39 8.99 -4.59
N ILE A 187 -2.68 7.86 -4.58
CA ILE A 187 -1.35 7.76 -3.99
C ILE A 187 -0.38 8.69 -4.71
N ALA A 188 -0.32 8.63 -6.03
CA ALA A 188 0.56 9.48 -6.81
C ALA A 188 0.24 10.98 -6.62
N GLU A 189 -1.03 11.36 -6.64
CA GLU A 189 -1.46 12.75 -6.42
C GLU A 189 -1.04 13.25 -5.02
N ARG A 190 -1.14 12.40 -4.00
CA ARG A 190 -0.76 12.78 -2.64
C ARG A 190 0.74 12.92 -2.47
N PHE A 191 1.53 12.04 -3.08
CA PHE A 191 2.94 11.85 -2.76
C PHE A 191 3.92 12.37 -3.83
N ASN A 192 3.47 12.80 -5.01
CA ASN A 192 4.32 13.28 -6.11
C ASN A 192 5.13 14.55 -5.79
N LYS A 193 4.84 15.20 -4.69
CA LYS A 193 5.54 16.40 -4.22
C LYS A 193 6.86 16.11 -3.51
N TYR A 194 7.09 14.85 -3.13
CA TYR A 194 8.30 14.43 -2.44
C TYR A 194 9.44 14.13 -3.42
N SER A 195 10.66 14.11 -2.90
CA SER A 195 11.88 13.86 -3.66
C SER A 195 11.95 12.42 -4.17
N ASP A 196 12.96 12.12 -4.98
CA ASP A 196 13.29 10.77 -5.45
C ASP A 196 13.81 9.82 -4.36
N HIS A 197 13.87 10.27 -3.11
CA HIS A 197 14.01 9.38 -1.98
C HIS A 197 12.73 8.59 -1.66
N LEU A 198 11.56 9.01 -2.18
CA LEU A 198 10.34 8.22 -2.11
C LEU A 198 10.17 7.39 -3.38
N ILE A 199 10.01 6.08 -3.20
CA ILE A 199 9.88 5.09 -4.25
C ILE A 199 8.53 4.40 -4.13
N PHE A 200 7.84 4.24 -5.26
CA PHE A 200 6.58 3.51 -5.34
C PHE A 200 6.81 2.08 -5.81
N GLU A 201 6.32 1.12 -5.06
CA GLU A 201 6.29 -0.29 -5.42
C GLU A 201 4.84 -0.70 -5.69
N GLY A 202 4.53 -1.07 -6.93
CA GLY A 202 3.16 -1.26 -7.41
C GLY A 202 2.39 -2.37 -6.70
N ALA A 203 3.07 -3.42 -6.26
CA ALA A 203 2.46 -4.54 -5.56
C ALA A 203 3.51 -5.37 -4.80
N ASN A 204 3.11 -5.93 -3.68
CA ASN A 204 3.84 -7.00 -3.01
C ASN A 204 3.54 -8.34 -3.70
N GLU A 205 3.91 -9.46 -3.18
CA GLU A 205 3.75 -10.86 -3.64
C GLU A 205 2.39 -11.26 -4.26
N GLU A 206 1.58 -10.31 -4.66
CA GLU A 206 0.16 -10.52 -5.00
C GLU A 206 -0.04 -11.21 -6.35
N LEU A 207 0.93 -11.08 -7.26
CA LEU A 207 0.89 -11.68 -8.60
C LEU A 207 1.49 -13.09 -8.59
N GLY A 208 0.85 -14.01 -7.93
CA GLY A 208 1.33 -15.38 -7.87
C GLY A 208 0.19 -16.35 -7.69
N ASP A 209 0.43 -17.33 -6.86
CA ASP A 209 -0.57 -18.36 -6.54
C ASP A 209 -1.82 -17.77 -5.88
N ARG A 210 -1.70 -16.60 -5.27
CA ARG A 210 -2.82 -15.87 -4.65
C ARG A 210 -3.85 -15.36 -5.64
N LEU A 211 -3.55 -15.27 -6.92
CA LEU A 211 -4.57 -15.02 -7.95
C LEU A 211 -5.68 -16.07 -7.94
N ASN A 212 -5.38 -17.24 -7.40
CA ASN A 212 -6.36 -18.30 -7.21
C ASN A 212 -7.26 -18.07 -6.00
N ASP A 213 -6.91 -17.14 -5.13
CA ASP A 213 -7.70 -16.76 -3.97
C ASP A 213 -8.86 -15.80 -4.32
N SER A 214 -9.04 -15.51 -5.61
CA SER A 214 -10.17 -14.75 -6.19
C SER A 214 -11.53 -15.18 -5.69
N ILE A 215 -11.61 -16.43 -5.28
CA ILE A 215 -12.80 -17.00 -4.66
C ILE A 215 -13.23 -16.31 -3.37
N TYR A 216 -12.33 -15.64 -2.67
CA TYR A 216 -12.66 -14.89 -1.45
C TYR A 216 -13.32 -13.56 -1.76
N SER A 217 -13.26 -13.13 -3.00
CA SER A 217 -13.92 -11.93 -3.45
C SER A 217 -15.22 -12.29 -4.17
N ASN A 218 -16.30 -11.58 -3.88
CA ASN A 218 -17.58 -11.65 -4.57
C ASN A 218 -18.33 -12.99 -4.53
N GLY A 219 -18.15 -13.78 -3.47
CA GLY A 219 -18.97 -14.97 -3.23
C GLY A 219 -18.69 -16.18 -4.11
N TYR A 220 -17.54 -16.23 -4.74
CA TYR A 220 -17.07 -17.43 -5.44
C TYR A 220 -16.84 -18.59 -4.47
N SER A 221 -17.12 -19.80 -4.93
CA SER A 221 -16.93 -21.01 -4.12
C SER A 221 -15.46 -21.35 -3.97
N THR A 222 -15.06 -21.76 -2.75
CA THR A 222 -13.71 -22.25 -2.48
C THR A 222 -13.34 -23.49 -3.29
N THR A 223 -14.34 -24.22 -3.81
CA THR A 223 -14.12 -25.39 -4.69
C THR A 223 -13.63 -25.01 -6.07
N ASP A 224 -13.72 -23.73 -6.43
CA ASP A 224 -13.27 -23.24 -7.73
C ASP A 224 -11.75 -22.97 -7.79
N LYS A 225 -11.04 -23.00 -6.67
CA LYS A 225 -9.60 -22.76 -6.58
C LYS A 225 -8.78 -23.54 -7.60
N GLN A 226 -9.02 -24.82 -7.72
CA GLN A 226 -8.18 -25.71 -8.54
C GLN A 226 -8.25 -25.41 -10.04
N GLY A 227 -9.33 -24.82 -10.51
CA GLY A 227 -9.42 -24.48 -11.92
C GLY A 227 -8.82 -23.13 -12.28
N ASP A 228 -8.56 -22.29 -11.30
CA ASP A 228 -8.14 -20.92 -11.54
C ASP A 228 -6.64 -20.81 -11.83
N VAL A 229 -5.86 -21.82 -11.47
CA VAL A 229 -4.41 -21.84 -11.69
C VAL A 229 -4.08 -21.54 -13.15
N ALA A 230 -4.74 -22.19 -14.09
CA ALA A 230 -4.50 -21.97 -15.50
C ALA A 230 -4.89 -20.57 -15.97
N ILE A 231 -5.95 -20.01 -15.39
CA ILE A 231 -6.44 -18.66 -15.75
C ILE A 231 -5.58 -17.60 -15.06
N GLY A 232 -5.28 -17.79 -13.79
CA GLY A 232 -4.35 -16.90 -13.08
C GLY A 232 -2.94 -16.92 -13.68
N GLY A 233 -2.48 -18.08 -14.14
CA GLY A 233 -1.23 -18.22 -14.87
C GLY A 233 -1.15 -17.39 -16.15
N ASN A 234 -2.28 -17.15 -16.80
CA ASN A 234 -2.35 -16.32 -18.01
C ASN A 234 -2.10 -14.84 -17.74
N LEU A 235 -2.19 -14.39 -16.51
CA LEU A 235 -1.80 -13.02 -16.15
C LEU A 235 -0.28 -12.85 -16.02
N LYS A 236 0.46 -13.94 -16.05
CA LYS A 236 1.93 -13.94 -16.07
C LYS A 236 2.51 -13.87 -17.48
N THR A 237 1.70 -13.98 -18.49
CA THR A 237 2.09 -13.88 -19.90
C THR A 237 1.54 -12.61 -20.51
#